data_814a893e41b402495db4e6234a9567df
#
_entry.id   814a893e41b402495db4e6234a9567df
#
_cell.length_a   1.000
_cell.length_b   1.000
_cell.length_c   1.000
_cell.angle_alpha   90.00
_cell.angle_beta   90.00
_cell.angle_gamma   90.00
#
_symmetry.space_group_name_H-M   'P 1'
#
loop_
_entity.id
_entity.type
_entity.pdbx_description
1 polymer ?
#
loop_
_entity_poly.entity_id
_entity_poly.type
_entity_poly.pdbx_seq_one_letter_code
_entity_poly.pdbx_strand_id
1 'polypeptide(L)'
;MAAFQRAVEVGADAIELDVRLALDGTPVVIHDPTLDRTTTERGPVAARTAGELAVMRVGDTIGVPSLEQVLREVSLPILLEVKEPEAQEAIAGVLLKLGAAQRVVVASAHDEALDAFRQPPFLVGASARDILRLWLAPLRGVPELRCTAYAVPWRHRGVLPVPTRTFVANAHALGASVHVWTVDDPALARRLWARGVNGIVTNAPGRILPARGQEQAGVIRW
;
A
#
# COMPACT_ATOMS: atom_id res chain seq x y z
N MET A 1 9.51 11.88 3.45
CA MET A 1 9.84 12.27 2.04
C MET A 1 11.08 11.59 1.50
N ALA A 2 12.24 11.63 2.14
CA ALA A 2 13.51 11.10 1.60
C ALA A 2 13.43 9.65 1.07
N ALA A 3 12.70 8.74 1.75
CA ALA A 3 12.52 7.36 1.29
C ALA A 3 11.77 7.29 -0.06
N PHE A 4 10.74 8.11 -0.25
CA PHE A 4 9.97 8.16 -1.50
C PHE A 4 10.79 8.74 -2.64
N GLN A 5 11.54 9.82 -2.39
CA GLN A 5 12.47 10.40 -3.37
C GLN A 5 13.52 9.36 -3.78
N ARG A 6 14.08 8.63 -2.81
CA ARG A 6 15.03 7.56 -3.09
C ARG A 6 14.43 6.43 -3.90
N ALA A 7 13.18 6.03 -3.63
CA ALA A 7 12.48 5.02 -4.43
C ALA A 7 12.29 5.49 -5.90
N VAL A 8 11.93 6.75 -6.11
CA VAL A 8 11.84 7.35 -7.46
C VAL A 8 13.19 7.33 -8.17
N GLU A 9 14.28 7.76 -7.50
CA GLU A 9 15.63 7.80 -8.06
C GLU A 9 16.14 6.44 -8.52
N VAL A 10 15.82 5.37 -7.77
CA VAL A 10 16.24 4.01 -8.14
C VAL A 10 15.30 3.35 -9.16
N GLY A 11 14.24 4.04 -9.59
CA GLY A 11 13.33 3.57 -10.64
C GLY A 11 12.23 2.64 -10.16
N ALA A 12 11.72 2.82 -8.94
CA ALA A 12 10.50 2.14 -8.50
C ALA A 12 9.31 2.53 -9.39
N ASP A 13 8.42 1.57 -9.68
CA ASP A 13 7.25 1.80 -10.55
C ASP A 13 6.08 2.41 -9.78
N ALA A 14 6.03 2.21 -8.45
CA ALA A 14 5.02 2.77 -7.55
C ALA A 14 5.58 2.90 -6.13
N ILE A 15 4.81 3.59 -5.29
CA ILE A 15 5.06 3.75 -3.86
C ILE A 15 3.96 3.03 -3.08
N GLU A 16 4.34 2.36 -2.01
CA GLU A 16 3.39 1.92 -0.98
C GLU A 16 3.54 2.81 0.25
N LEU A 17 2.42 3.15 0.89
CA LEU A 17 2.41 3.99 2.09
C LEU A 17 1.19 3.74 2.97
N ASP A 18 1.37 4.01 4.27
CA ASP A 18 0.38 3.86 5.32
C ASP A 18 -0.10 5.21 5.82
N VAL A 19 -1.41 5.37 6.00
CA VAL A 19 -2.01 6.64 6.42
C VAL A 19 -2.76 6.50 7.74
N ARG A 20 -2.50 7.47 8.64
CA ARG A 20 -3.19 7.69 9.90
C ARG A 20 -3.67 9.13 10.02
N LEU A 21 -4.49 9.42 11.04
CA LEU A 21 -4.89 10.78 11.37
C LEU A 21 -3.97 11.40 12.41
N ALA A 22 -3.58 12.64 12.18
CA ALA A 22 -3.05 13.53 13.20
C ALA A 22 -4.18 14.08 14.11
N LEU A 23 -3.84 14.72 15.21
CA LEU A 23 -4.78 15.31 16.17
C LEU A 23 -5.78 16.29 15.52
N ASP A 24 -5.32 17.03 14.52
CA ASP A 24 -6.11 18.01 13.76
C ASP A 24 -6.90 17.42 12.58
N GLY A 25 -7.00 16.08 12.50
CA GLY A 25 -7.70 15.38 11.44
C GLY A 25 -6.95 15.34 10.10
N THR A 26 -5.72 15.83 10.03
CA THR A 26 -4.91 15.77 8.81
C THR A 26 -4.39 14.36 8.57
N PRO A 27 -4.58 13.77 7.36
CA PRO A 27 -3.97 12.49 7.00
C PRO A 27 -2.45 12.62 6.89
N VAL A 28 -1.72 11.79 7.66
CA VAL A 28 -0.25 11.76 7.73
C VAL A 28 0.28 10.38 7.38
N VAL A 29 1.48 10.32 6.80
CA VAL A 29 2.05 9.08 6.28
C VAL A 29 3.00 8.48 7.31
N ILE A 30 2.46 7.49 8.04
CA ILE A 30 3.18 6.76 9.08
C ILE A 30 2.50 5.40 9.33
N HIS A 31 3.31 4.34 9.45
CA HIS A 31 2.81 2.97 9.68
C HIS A 31 2.27 2.78 11.09
N ASP A 32 3.09 3.08 12.11
CA ASP A 32 2.78 2.76 13.51
C ASP A 32 1.76 3.73 14.11
N PRO A 33 0.93 3.30 15.06
CA PRO A 33 0.01 4.18 15.79
C PRO A 33 0.75 5.13 16.76
N THR A 34 2.03 4.86 17.03
CA THR A 34 2.87 5.64 17.93
C THR A 34 4.16 6.09 17.26
N LEU A 35 4.79 7.12 17.81
CA LEU A 35 6.02 7.73 17.32
C LEU A 35 7.29 6.96 17.72
N ASP A 36 7.18 6.04 18.68
CA ASP A 36 8.26 5.46 19.48
C ASP A 36 9.35 4.73 18.67
N ARG A 37 9.00 4.08 17.56
CA ARG A 37 9.93 3.27 16.77
C ARG A 37 10.72 4.06 15.75
N THR A 38 10.11 5.06 15.15
CA THR A 38 10.66 5.73 13.95
C THR A 38 11.08 7.16 14.21
N THR A 39 10.70 7.76 15.35
CA THR A 39 11.04 9.13 15.69
C THR A 39 11.81 9.22 17.01
N THR A 40 12.31 10.40 17.34
CA THR A 40 12.89 10.69 18.66
C THR A 40 11.84 10.95 19.73
N GLU A 41 10.57 11.14 19.32
CA GLU A 41 9.44 11.42 20.20
C GLU A 41 8.71 10.13 20.59
N ARG A 42 7.79 10.25 21.55
CA ARG A 42 7.01 9.13 22.07
C ARG A 42 5.53 9.44 22.11
N GLY A 43 4.72 8.37 22.13
CA GLY A 43 3.28 8.44 22.30
C GLY A 43 2.50 8.40 20.99
N PRO A 44 1.16 8.51 21.05
CA PRO A 44 0.30 8.33 19.90
C PRO A 44 0.50 9.41 18.83
N VAL A 45 0.44 9.01 17.55
CA VAL A 45 0.39 9.93 16.41
C VAL A 45 -0.82 10.86 16.53
N ALA A 46 -1.98 10.32 16.89
CA ALA A 46 -3.21 11.07 17.10
C ALA A 46 -3.19 12.11 18.23
N ALA A 47 -2.12 12.16 19.04
CA ALA A 47 -1.91 13.18 20.06
C ALA A 47 -1.08 14.38 19.59
N ARG A 48 -0.69 14.42 18.32
CA ARG A 48 0.11 15.49 17.71
C ARG A 48 -0.59 16.04 16.47
N THR A 49 -0.51 17.35 16.27
CA THR A 49 -0.97 17.99 15.02
C THR A 49 -0.03 17.64 13.87
N ALA A 50 -0.52 17.75 12.63
CA ALA A 50 0.32 17.54 11.45
C ALA A 50 1.50 18.52 11.39
N GLY A 51 1.32 19.76 11.89
CA GLY A 51 2.39 20.75 11.99
C GLY A 51 3.51 20.33 12.95
N GLU A 52 3.17 19.75 14.12
CA GLU A 52 4.15 19.20 15.06
C GLU A 52 4.88 18.00 14.46
N LEU A 53 4.13 17.10 13.80
CA LEU A 53 4.69 15.91 13.12
C LEU A 53 5.66 16.28 12.00
N ALA A 54 5.38 17.36 11.26
CA ALA A 54 6.20 17.81 10.13
C ALA A 54 7.61 18.28 10.51
N VAL A 55 7.85 18.64 11.78
CA VAL A 55 9.16 19.12 12.25
C VAL A 55 9.89 18.13 13.14
N MET A 56 9.28 16.99 13.45
CA MET A 56 9.89 15.94 14.28
C MET A 56 11.05 15.25 13.55
N ARG A 57 12.02 14.76 14.31
CA ARG A 57 13.10 13.95 13.76
C ARG A 57 12.64 12.52 13.52
N VAL A 58 12.82 12.04 12.28
CA VAL A 58 12.47 10.68 11.84
C VAL A 58 13.75 10.01 11.34
N GLY A 59 14.40 9.18 12.18
CA GLY A 59 15.72 8.65 11.88
C GLY A 59 16.72 9.79 11.60
N ASP A 60 17.34 9.77 10.41
CA ASP A 60 18.28 10.79 9.95
C ASP A 60 17.61 11.95 9.18
N THR A 61 16.29 11.95 9.06
CA THR A 61 15.51 12.96 8.33
C THR A 61 14.59 13.75 9.26
N ILE A 62 13.91 14.76 8.73
CA ILE A 62 12.92 15.57 9.45
C ILE A 62 11.55 15.40 8.80
N GLY A 63 10.55 15.25 9.63
CA GLY A 63 9.14 15.32 9.31
C GLY A 63 8.47 13.98 8.97
N VAL A 64 7.33 13.76 9.62
CA VAL A 64 6.30 12.86 9.14
C VAL A 64 5.47 13.65 8.12
N PRO A 65 5.47 13.29 6.83
CA PRO A 65 4.78 14.09 5.82
C PRO A 65 3.27 13.90 5.90
N SER A 66 2.51 14.93 5.52
CA SER A 66 1.09 14.76 5.22
C SER A 66 0.88 14.01 3.92
N LEU A 67 -0.29 13.36 3.78
CA LEU A 67 -0.68 12.71 2.52
C LEU A 67 -0.70 13.72 1.36
N GLU A 68 -1.20 14.94 1.60
CA GLU A 68 -1.22 16.01 0.60
C GLU A 68 0.19 16.34 0.10
N GLN A 69 1.16 16.44 1.00
CA GLN A 69 2.55 16.70 0.63
C GLN A 69 3.11 15.57 -0.26
N VAL A 70 2.93 14.30 0.14
CA VAL A 70 3.40 13.17 -0.65
C VAL A 70 2.78 13.16 -2.05
N LEU A 71 1.47 13.37 -2.15
CA LEU A 71 0.76 13.39 -3.44
C LEU A 71 1.18 14.53 -4.37
N ARG A 72 1.65 15.65 -3.82
CA ARG A 72 2.18 16.78 -4.62
C ARG A 72 3.61 16.53 -5.11
N GLU A 73 4.45 15.90 -4.30
CA GLU A 73 5.86 15.71 -4.60
C GLU A 73 6.17 14.39 -5.33
N VAL A 74 5.29 13.39 -5.22
CA VAL A 74 5.44 12.07 -5.85
C VAL A 74 4.38 11.89 -6.93
N SER A 75 4.82 11.74 -8.18
CA SER A 75 3.94 11.51 -9.34
C SER A 75 3.64 10.04 -9.63
N LEU A 76 4.38 9.11 -9.03
CA LEU A 76 4.19 7.67 -9.23
C LEU A 76 2.81 7.20 -8.76
N PRO A 77 2.30 6.09 -9.31
CA PRO A 77 1.16 5.37 -8.74
C PRO A 77 1.39 5.02 -7.27
N ILE A 78 0.34 4.99 -6.47
CA ILE A 78 0.42 4.75 -5.03
C ILE A 78 -0.52 3.62 -4.61
N LEU A 79 0.01 2.68 -3.82
CA LEU A 79 -0.78 1.76 -3.01
C LEU A 79 -0.86 2.35 -1.59
N LEU A 80 -2.04 2.81 -1.19
CA LEU A 80 -2.28 3.47 0.09
C LEU A 80 -3.02 2.53 1.03
N GLU A 81 -2.45 2.25 2.21
CA GLU A 81 -3.15 1.53 3.26
C GLU A 81 -3.78 2.49 4.28
N VAL A 82 -5.09 2.40 4.43
CA VAL A 82 -5.84 3.09 5.49
C VAL A 82 -5.73 2.27 6.77
N LYS A 83 -5.06 2.82 7.80
CA LYS A 83 -4.79 2.09 9.06
C LYS A 83 -5.95 2.14 10.05
N GLU A 84 -6.86 3.09 9.91
CA GLU A 84 -7.98 3.29 10.82
C GLU A 84 -9.21 3.80 10.05
N PRO A 85 -10.43 3.28 10.34
CA PRO A 85 -11.64 3.64 9.61
C PRO A 85 -11.95 5.14 9.62
N GLU A 86 -11.59 5.83 10.70
CA GLU A 86 -11.84 7.26 10.88
C GLU A 86 -11.08 8.15 9.86
N ALA A 87 -10.02 7.62 9.25
CA ALA A 87 -9.20 8.37 8.29
C ALA A 87 -9.83 8.43 6.88
N GLN A 88 -10.80 7.59 6.56
CA GLN A 88 -11.28 7.40 5.20
C GLN A 88 -11.81 8.68 4.54
N GLU A 89 -12.63 9.47 5.22
CA GLU A 89 -13.23 10.68 4.66
C GLU A 89 -12.16 11.78 4.40
N ALA A 90 -11.22 11.94 5.34
CA ALA A 90 -10.14 12.90 5.18
C ALA A 90 -9.21 12.52 4.01
N ILE A 91 -8.89 11.22 3.87
CA ILE A 91 -8.11 10.70 2.74
C ILE A 91 -8.86 10.92 1.43
N ALA A 92 -10.15 10.56 1.35
CA ALA A 92 -10.98 10.75 0.17
C ALA A 92 -11.01 12.22 -0.27
N GLY A 93 -11.19 13.15 0.70
CA GLY A 93 -11.14 14.59 0.46
C GLY A 93 -9.81 15.06 -0.15
N VAL A 94 -8.67 14.56 0.35
CA VAL A 94 -7.35 14.90 -0.18
C VAL A 94 -7.18 14.35 -1.61
N LEU A 95 -7.59 13.09 -1.87
CA LEU A 95 -7.50 12.47 -3.19
C LEU A 95 -8.33 13.23 -4.24
N LEU A 96 -9.55 13.64 -3.89
CA LEU A 96 -10.42 14.42 -4.77
C LEU A 96 -9.87 15.83 -5.01
N LYS A 97 -9.45 16.53 -3.96
CA LYS A 97 -8.86 17.89 -4.02
C LYS A 97 -7.68 17.96 -4.98
N LEU A 98 -6.85 16.90 -5.02
CA LEU A 98 -5.65 16.86 -5.85
C LEU A 98 -5.84 16.14 -7.19
N GLY A 99 -7.03 15.63 -7.49
CA GLY A 99 -7.28 14.83 -8.69
C GLY A 99 -6.47 13.52 -8.72
N ALA A 100 -6.12 12.96 -7.56
CA ALA A 100 -5.21 11.84 -7.44
C ALA A 100 -5.91 10.46 -7.40
N ALA A 101 -7.25 10.41 -7.38
CA ALA A 101 -8.03 9.20 -7.17
C ALA A 101 -7.72 8.07 -8.18
N GLN A 102 -7.35 8.41 -9.44
CA GLN A 102 -7.08 7.42 -10.48
C GLN A 102 -5.63 6.88 -10.48
N ARG A 103 -4.75 7.42 -9.63
CA ARG A 103 -3.37 6.92 -9.47
C ARG A 103 -3.10 6.34 -8.08
N VAL A 104 -4.13 6.27 -7.22
CA VAL A 104 -4.03 5.74 -5.86
C VAL A 104 -5.01 4.60 -5.69
N VAL A 105 -4.50 3.39 -5.44
CA VAL A 105 -5.31 2.26 -4.97
C VAL A 105 -5.36 2.33 -3.46
N VAL A 106 -6.57 2.43 -2.92
CA VAL A 106 -6.81 2.49 -1.47
C VAL A 106 -7.15 1.13 -0.93
N ALA A 107 -6.33 0.59 -0.05
CA ALA A 107 -6.51 -0.70 0.61
C ALA A 107 -6.58 -0.54 2.13
N SER A 108 -7.11 -1.53 2.82
CA SER A 108 -7.10 -1.62 4.28
C SER A 108 -7.27 -3.07 4.74
N ALA A 109 -6.74 -3.39 5.91
CA ALA A 109 -7.09 -4.62 6.61
C ALA A 109 -8.54 -4.60 7.12
N HIS A 110 -9.10 -3.42 7.39
CA HIS A 110 -10.45 -3.18 7.90
C HIS A 110 -11.42 -2.89 6.76
N ASP A 111 -12.45 -3.71 6.61
CA ASP A 111 -13.43 -3.57 5.51
C ASP A 111 -14.19 -2.23 5.58
N GLU A 112 -14.53 -1.79 6.79
CA GLU A 112 -15.21 -0.52 7.08
C GLU A 112 -14.38 0.72 6.73
N ALA A 113 -13.05 0.61 6.71
CA ALA A 113 -12.15 1.71 6.32
C ALA A 113 -12.16 2.00 4.82
N LEU A 114 -12.85 1.18 4.03
CA LEU A 114 -12.94 1.31 2.58
C LEU A 114 -14.30 1.86 2.11
N ASP A 115 -15.24 2.14 3.00
CA ASP A 115 -16.61 2.51 2.61
C ASP A 115 -16.66 3.81 1.80
N ALA A 116 -15.86 4.82 2.15
CA ALA A 116 -15.76 6.08 1.42
C ALA A 116 -15.22 5.92 -0.02
N PHE A 117 -14.55 4.80 -0.32
CA PHE A 117 -13.88 4.57 -1.60
C PHE A 117 -14.62 3.60 -2.53
N ARG A 118 -15.77 3.03 -2.12
CA ARG A 118 -16.50 2.01 -2.88
C ARG A 118 -17.13 2.50 -4.18
N GLN A 119 -17.17 3.81 -4.39
CA GLN A 119 -17.75 4.42 -5.59
C GLN A 119 -16.68 5.15 -6.42
N PRO A 120 -16.85 5.23 -7.75
CA PRO A 120 -15.99 6.07 -8.57
C PRO A 120 -15.91 7.50 -8.00
N PRO A 121 -14.74 8.17 -8.13
CA PRO A 121 -13.62 7.82 -9.01
C PRO A 121 -12.51 6.97 -8.35
N PHE A 122 -12.73 6.38 -7.18
CA PHE A 122 -11.68 5.70 -6.42
C PHE A 122 -11.36 4.31 -6.97
N LEU A 123 -10.08 3.92 -6.83
CA LEU A 123 -9.59 2.56 -7.06
C LEU A 123 -9.43 1.88 -5.69
N VAL A 124 -10.15 0.78 -5.49
CA VAL A 124 -10.20 0.09 -4.21
C VAL A 124 -9.40 -1.21 -4.26
N GLY A 125 -8.50 -1.39 -3.30
CA GLY A 125 -7.81 -2.64 -3.02
C GLY A 125 -8.65 -3.58 -2.16
N ALA A 126 -8.20 -4.83 -2.07
CA ALA A 126 -8.88 -5.86 -1.31
C ALA A 126 -8.71 -5.65 0.20
N SER A 127 -9.80 -5.85 0.95
CA SER A 127 -9.75 -6.00 2.41
C SER A 127 -9.24 -7.37 2.84
N ALA A 128 -8.92 -7.55 4.13
CA ALA A 128 -8.57 -8.87 4.67
C ALA A 128 -9.66 -9.92 4.43
N ARG A 129 -10.93 -9.51 4.46
CA ARG A 129 -12.09 -10.36 4.15
C ARG A 129 -12.10 -10.80 2.69
N ASP A 130 -11.79 -9.89 1.76
CA ASP A 130 -11.74 -10.20 0.34
C ASP A 130 -10.57 -11.14 0.00
N ILE A 131 -9.41 -10.91 0.62
CA ILE A 131 -8.25 -11.81 0.51
C ILE A 131 -8.61 -13.22 0.98
N LEU A 132 -9.27 -13.35 2.14
CA LEU A 132 -9.69 -14.66 2.66
C LEU A 132 -10.71 -15.33 1.74
N ARG A 133 -11.68 -14.59 1.21
CA ARG A 133 -12.68 -15.12 0.26
C ARG A 133 -12.02 -15.68 -1.00
N LEU A 134 -11.10 -14.91 -1.58
CA LEU A 134 -10.38 -15.35 -2.78
C LEU A 134 -9.45 -16.54 -2.48
N TRP A 135 -8.81 -16.57 -1.32
CA TRP A 135 -7.95 -17.68 -0.90
C TRP A 135 -8.72 -18.98 -0.74
N LEU A 136 -9.98 -18.92 -0.29
CA LEU A 136 -10.91 -20.06 -0.17
C LEU A 136 -11.62 -20.40 -1.49
N ALA A 137 -11.46 -19.63 -2.55
CA ALA A 137 -12.16 -19.80 -3.82
C ALA A 137 -12.03 -21.20 -4.47
N PRO A 138 -10.89 -21.92 -4.38
CA PRO A 138 -10.80 -23.29 -4.89
C PRO A 138 -11.84 -24.25 -4.33
N LEU A 139 -12.35 -23.95 -3.12
CA LEU A 139 -13.34 -24.78 -2.42
C LEU A 139 -14.79 -24.29 -2.59
N ARG A 140 -14.99 -23.01 -2.96
CA ARG A 140 -16.28 -22.34 -2.92
C ARG A 140 -16.69 -21.62 -4.21
N GLY A 141 -15.85 -21.74 -5.27
CA GLY A 141 -15.98 -20.94 -6.49
C GLY A 141 -15.38 -19.55 -6.34
N VAL A 142 -15.05 -18.91 -7.48
CA VAL A 142 -14.48 -17.55 -7.49
C VAL A 142 -15.58 -16.55 -7.13
N PRO A 143 -15.41 -15.73 -6.07
CA PRO A 143 -16.43 -14.77 -5.67
C PRO A 143 -16.47 -13.59 -6.66
N GLU A 144 -17.63 -12.93 -6.75
CA GLU A 144 -17.70 -11.61 -7.36
C GLU A 144 -17.10 -10.59 -6.38
N LEU A 145 -15.90 -10.13 -6.65
CA LEU A 145 -15.22 -9.09 -5.88
C LEU A 145 -14.86 -7.92 -6.80
N ARG A 146 -15.13 -6.71 -6.34
CA ARG A 146 -14.82 -5.49 -7.08
C ARG A 146 -13.67 -4.75 -6.41
N CYS A 147 -12.48 -5.32 -6.52
CA CYS A 147 -11.27 -4.65 -6.11
C CYS A 147 -10.24 -4.64 -7.27
N THR A 148 -9.45 -3.58 -7.30
CA THR A 148 -8.45 -3.33 -8.35
C THR A 148 -7.16 -4.10 -8.07
N ALA A 149 -6.82 -4.29 -6.79
CA ALA A 149 -5.57 -4.94 -6.38
C ALA A 149 -5.72 -5.72 -5.08
N TYR A 150 -4.95 -6.80 -4.98
CA TYR A 150 -4.74 -7.59 -3.76
C TYR A 150 -3.33 -7.35 -3.23
N ALA A 151 -3.20 -6.57 -2.14
CA ALA A 151 -1.96 -6.41 -1.40
C ALA A 151 -1.87 -7.48 -0.30
N VAL A 152 -1.01 -8.47 -0.46
CA VAL A 152 -0.99 -9.66 0.41
C VAL A 152 0.40 -9.96 0.96
N PRO A 153 0.51 -10.51 2.20
CA PRO A 153 1.78 -11.02 2.68
C PRO A 153 2.19 -12.26 1.87
N TRP A 154 3.49 -12.48 1.69
CA TRP A 154 3.96 -13.71 1.05
C TRP A 154 3.63 -14.98 1.86
N ARG A 155 3.47 -14.84 3.20
CA ARG A 155 2.96 -15.87 4.11
C ARG A 155 2.10 -15.28 5.21
N HIS A 156 0.93 -15.85 5.45
CA HIS A 156 0.12 -15.52 6.62
C HIS A 156 0.73 -16.20 7.86
N ARG A 157 0.98 -15.40 8.91
CA ARG A 157 1.61 -15.84 10.18
C ARG A 157 2.91 -16.64 9.97
N GLY A 158 3.68 -16.33 8.92
CA GLY A 158 4.95 -16.98 8.62
C GLY A 158 4.84 -18.40 8.04
N VAL A 159 3.65 -19.00 7.97
CA VAL A 159 3.47 -20.43 7.62
C VAL A 159 2.73 -20.60 6.29
N LEU A 160 1.52 -20.06 6.17
CA LEU A 160 0.63 -20.31 5.03
C LEU A 160 0.96 -19.38 3.85
N PRO A 161 1.35 -19.92 2.67
CA PRO A 161 1.56 -19.08 1.49
C PRO A 161 0.23 -18.48 1.04
N VAL A 162 0.17 -17.14 0.92
CA VAL A 162 -1.05 -16.45 0.48
C VAL A 162 -1.06 -16.36 -1.04
N PRO A 163 0.00 -15.91 -1.76
CA PRO A 163 -0.02 -15.82 -3.20
C PRO A 163 0.28 -17.20 -3.83
N THR A 164 -0.67 -18.15 -3.74
CA THR A 164 -0.60 -19.38 -4.50
C THR A 164 -0.85 -19.12 -5.98
N ARG A 165 -0.46 -20.03 -6.91
CA ARG A 165 -0.77 -19.89 -8.33
C ARG A 165 -2.28 -19.76 -8.58
N THR A 166 -3.11 -20.52 -7.84
CA THR A 166 -4.57 -20.45 -7.94
C THR A 166 -5.09 -19.11 -7.47
N PHE A 167 -4.58 -18.59 -6.34
CA PHE A 167 -4.96 -17.26 -5.84
C PHE A 167 -4.67 -16.18 -6.89
N VAL A 168 -3.46 -16.17 -7.45
CA VAL A 168 -3.05 -15.20 -8.47
C VAL A 168 -3.91 -15.33 -9.74
N ALA A 169 -4.14 -16.56 -10.22
CA ALA A 169 -4.98 -16.79 -11.39
C ALA A 169 -6.42 -16.32 -11.18
N ASN A 170 -7.00 -16.57 -9.99
CA ASN A 170 -8.34 -16.12 -9.64
C ASN A 170 -8.43 -14.60 -9.55
N ALA A 171 -7.41 -13.92 -8.96
CA ALA A 171 -7.34 -12.47 -8.93
C ALA A 171 -7.32 -11.87 -10.35
N HIS A 172 -6.49 -12.43 -11.24
CA HIS A 172 -6.40 -12.00 -12.64
C HIS A 172 -7.70 -12.25 -13.40
N ALA A 173 -8.40 -13.36 -13.15
CA ALA A 173 -9.71 -13.63 -13.74
C ALA A 173 -10.79 -12.60 -13.32
N LEU A 174 -10.62 -11.97 -12.16
CA LEU A 174 -11.46 -10.86 -11.69
C LEU A 174 -10.98 -9.48 -12.19
N GLY A 175 -9.91 -9.43 -13.00
CA GLY A 175 -9.31 -8.19 -13.49
C GLY A 175 -8.44 -7.45 -12.47
N ALA A 176 -8.11 -8.09 -11.34
CA ALA A 176 -7.33 -7.47 -10.27
C ALA A 176 -5.85 -7.88 -10.31
N SER A 177 -4.98 -6.96 -9.93
CA SER A 177 -3.54 -7.21 -9.75
C SER A 177 -3.22 -7.82 -8.38
N VAL A 178 -2.06 -8.49 -8.26
CA VAL A 178 -1.56 -9.04 -7.00
C VAL A 178 -0.21 -8.44 -6.65
N HIS A 179 -0.11 -7.80 -5.49
CA HIS A 179 1.09 -7.19 -4.95
C HIS A 179 1.48 -7.88 -3.65
N VAL A 180 2.76 -8.22 -3.48
CA VAL A 180 3.21 -9.02 -2.33
C VAL A 180 4.20 -8.25 -1.47
N TRP A 181 3.90 -8.16 -0.17
CA TRP A 181 4.71 -7.47 0.85
C TRP A 181 5.15 -8.40 1.99
N THR A 182 6.18 -8.10 2.76
CA THR A 182 7.32 -7.29 2.36
C THR A 182 8.40 -8.25 1.86
N VAL A 183 8.95 -8.00 0.68
CA VAL A 183 9.88 -8.93 0.03
C VAL A 183 11.19 -8.20 -0.29
N ASP A 184 12.22 -8.43 0.53
CA ASP A 184 13.55 -7.85 0.38
C ASP A 184 14.59 -8.85 -0.15
N ASP A 185 14.17 -10.12 -0.41
CA ASP A 185 14.99 -11.16 -1.01
C ASP A 185 14.75 -11.28 -2.53
N PRO A 186 15.76 -11.02 -3.39
CA PRO A 186 15.64 -11.12 -4.83
C PRO A 186 15.26 -12.54 -5.32
N ALA A 187 15.67 -13.59 -4.61
CA ALA A 187 15.33 -14.96 -5.01
C ALA A 187 13.85 -15.26 -4.74
N LEU A 188 13.30 -14.74 -3.64
CA LEU A 188 11.86 -14.82 -3.35
C LEU A 188 11.05 -13.99 -4.37
N ALA A 189 11.50 -12.76 -4.68
CA ALA A 189 10.86 -11.91 -5.68
C ALA A 189 10.73 -12.63 -7.03
N ARG A 190 11.83 -13.22 -7.56
CA ARG A 190 11.78 -14.01 -8.81
C ARG A 190 10.79 -15.15 -8.75
N ARG A 191 10.71 -15.88 -7.62
CA ARG A 191 9.74 -16.98 -7.45
C ARG A 191 8.29 -16.50 -7.44
N LEU A 192 8.03 -15.31 -6.89
CA LEU A 192 6.69 -14.71 -6.85
C LEU A 192 6.28 -14.22 -8.24
N TRP A 193 7.15 -13.53 -8.97
CA TRP A 193 6.90 -13.16 -10.36
C TRP A 193 6.65 -14.37 -11.26
N ALA A 194 7.43 -15.46 -11.12
CA ALA A 194 7.19 -16.71 -11.82
C ALA A 194 5.84 -17.40 -11.49
N ARG A 195 5.13 -16.95 -10.45
CA ARG A 195 3.76 -17.36 -10.13
C ARG A 195 2.70 -16.44 -10.75
N GLY A 196 3.12 -15.32 -11.37
CA GLY A 196 2.25 -14.33 -11.96
C GLY A 196 1.97 -13.11 -11.07
N VAL A 197 2.66 -12.95 -9.93
CA VAL A 197 2.53 -11.76 -9.07
C VAL A 197 2.90 -10.51 -9.88
N ASN A 198 2.07 -9.47 -9.82
CA ASN A 198 2.25 -8.24 -10.59
C ASN A 198 3.28 -7.30 -9.97
N GLY A 199 3.26 -7.16 -8.63
CA GLY A 199 4.13 -6.22 -7.94
C GLY A 199 4.76 -6.80 -6.66
N ILE A 200 5.95 -6.29 -6.36
CA ILE A 200 6.68 -6.59 -5.12
C ILE A 200 6.80 -5.30 -4.32
N VAL A 201 6.26 -5.30 -3.11
CA VAL A 201 6.47 -4.23 -2.12
C VAL A 201 7.72 -4.58 -1.30
N THR A 202 8.68 -3.66 -1.28
CA THR A 202 10.00 -3.89 -0.71
C THR A 202 10.55 -2.63 -0.03
N ASN A 203 11.33 -2.82 1.04
CA ASN A 203 12.14 -1.75 1.65
C ASN A 203 13.46 -1.52 0.89
N ALA A 204 13.80 -2.39 -0.06
CA ALA A 204 15.10 -2.38 -0.74
C ALA A 204 14.94 -2.41 -2.28
N PRO A 205 14.28 -1.41 -2.92
CA PRO A 205 13.99 -1.44 -4.35
C PRO A 205 15.26 -1.57 -5.21
N GLY A 206 16.36 -0.94 -4.83
CA GLY A 206 17.63 -1.07 -5.53
C GLY A 206 18.22 -2.50 -5.56
N ARG A 207 17.80 -3.38 -4.64
CA ARG A 207 18.17 -4.83 -4.64
C ARG A 207 17.20 -5.68 -5.45
N ILE A 208 15.94 -5.29 -5.47
CA ILE A 208 14.87 -6.07 -6.11
C ILE A 208 14.78 -5.79 -7.60
N LEU A 209 14.91 -4.54 -8.04
CA LEU A 209 14.81 -4.14 -9.44
C LEU A 209 15.77 -4.90 -10.37
N PRO A 210 17.05 -5.13 -10.04
CA PRO A 210 17.94 -5.93 -10.88
C PRO A 210 17.54 -7.41 -11.03
N ALA A 211 16.71 -7.91 -10.12
CA ALA A 211 16.20 -9.29 -10.17
C ALA A 211 14.96 -9.45 -11.06
N ARG A 212 14.37 -8.34 -11.52
CA ARG A 212 13.20 -8.30 -12.39
C ARG A 212 13.59 -8.66 -13.82
N GLY A 213 12.88 -9.60 -14.47
CA GLY A 213 13.05 -9.92 -15.87
C GLY A 213 12.51 -8.81 -16.80
N GLN A 214 12.94 -8.79 -18.05
CA GLN A 214 12.49 -7.80 -19.05
C GLN A 214 10.97 -7.80 -19.26
N GLU A 215 10.33 -8.96 -19.18
CA GLU A 215 8.87 -9.13 -19.34
C GLU A 215 8.04 -8.48 -18.22
N GLN A 216 8.67 -8.15 -17.10
CA GLN A 216 8.04 -7.51 -15.94
C GLN A 216 8.40 -6.02 -15.83
N ALA A 217 9.18 -5.51 -16.78
CA ALA A 217 9.54 -4.10 -16.83
C ALA A 217 8.39 -3.29 -17.41
N GLY A 218 7.90 -2.35 -16.63
CA GLY A 218 6.96 -1.32 -17.08
C GLY A 218 5.51 -1.53 -16.66
N VAL A 219 4.94 -0.44 -16.22
CA VAL A 219 3.53 -0.16 -15.93
C VAL A 219 2.87 -1.13 -14.94
N ILE A 220 2.83 -0.68 -13.69
CA ILE A 220 1.83 -1.20 -12.75
C ILE A 220 0.46 -0.98 -13.41
N ARG A 221 -0.18 -2.07 -13.77
CA ARG A 221 -1.61 -2.08 -14.11
C ARG A 221 -2.35 -2.38 -12.82
N TRP A 222 -3.03 -1.35 -12.34
CA TRP A 222 -4.03 -1.53 -11.30
C TRP A 222 -5.24 -2.22 -11.88
#